data_f255f5b4c279badbe27bbb4c0f380d28
#
_entry.id   f255f5b4c279badbe27bbb4c0f380d28
#
_cell.length_a   1.000
_cell.length_b   1.000
_cell.length_c   1.000
_cell.angle_alpha   90.00
_cell.angle_beta   90.00
_cell.angle_gamma   90.00
#
_symmetry.space_group_name_H-M   'P 1'
#
loop_
_entity.id
_entity.type
_entity.pdbx_description
1 polymer ?
#
loop_
_entity_poly.entity_id
_entity_poly.type
_entity_poly.pdbx_seq_one_letter_code
_entity_poly.pdbx_strand_id
1 'polypeptide(L)'
;RMEKGMKKKFNIFVKGFVGVAAAACVLFAVGVVGVPYYGNNYVPDSHVDIDVNPGVEIVTNKKNKVLEVQSTNQDGANVIDGMNLKNTELKVAVNALIGSMVQKGYIQNDNTGILVTVRNDNEDRANKIKAEVLNDINTALLTNSVQAIVMNQIIKSPVVAKKFATENNISIGKAVFILNLTAKDSSLDAKELAKMKVSEIARLVVQKGIDIRDIVDYDSDDSIWENIVEAIEDTDEDAREKQPQAAPSGISADRAKQIALSDAGVSGASFTTVELDTDDGVRVYEIEFKVGNVEYDYDIDASSGAIISSSSEIDD
;
A
#
# COMPACT_ATOMS: atom_id res chain seq x y z
N ARG A 1 -12.76 -80.75 -3.74
CA ARG A 1 -12.29 -79.96 -4.95
C ARG A 1 -13.04 -78.60 -5.12
N MET A 2 -14.23 -78.46 -4.58
CA MET A 2 -15.01 -77.22 -4.67
C MET A 2 -14.55 -76.11 -3.67
N GLU A 3 -14.05 -76.46 -2.48
CA GLU A 3 -13.64 -75.48 -1.45
C GLU A 3 -12.39 -74.66 -1.82
N LYS A 4 -11.41 -75.25 -2.56
CA LYS A 4 -10.22 -74.55 -3.00
C LYS A 4 -10.51 -73.48 -4.07
N GLY A 5 -11.54 -73.67 -4.91
CA GLY A 5 -11.94 -72.70 -5.94
C GLY A 5 -12.64 -71.48 -5.37
N MET A 6 -13.47 -71.67 -4.34
CA MET A 6 -14.22 -70.58 -3.67
C MET A 6 -13.28 -69.65 -2.89
N LYS A 7 -12.32 -70.20 -2.14
CA LYS A 7 -11.33 -69.40 -1.39
C LYS A 7 -10.44 -68.56 -2.31
N LYS A 8 -10.10 -69.09 -3.49
CA LYS A 8 -9.26 -68.34 -4.43
C LYS A 8 -10.02 -67.22 -5.13
N LYS A 9 -11.32 -67.40 -5.43
CA LYS A 9 -12.20 -66.38 -6.01
C LYS A 9 -12.52 -65.29 -4.99
N PHE A 10 -12.75 -65.64 -3.71
CA PHE A 10 -13.00 -64.70 -2.63
C PHE A 10 -11.77 -63.81 -2.35
N ASN A 11 -10.56 -64.38 -2.30
CA ASN A 11 -9.33 -63.61 -2.13
C ASN A 11 -9.00 -62.65 -3.29
N ILE A 12 -9.39 -63.03 -4.55
CA ILE A 12 -9.20 -62.11 -5.69
C ILE A 12 -10.21 -60.96 -5.60
N PHE A 13 -11.44 -61.22 -5.15
CA PHE A 13 -12.50 -60.21 -4.98
C PHE A 13 -12.14 -59.21 -3.87
N VAL A 14 -11.63 -59.68 -2.72
CA VAL A 14 -11.19 -58.86 -1.62
C VAL A 14 -9.97 -58.01 -1.98
N LYS A 15 -8.99 -58.60 -2.71
CA LYS A 15 -7.82 -57.83 -3.17
C LYS A 15 -8.20 -56.76 -4.22
N GLY A 16 -9.15 -57.03 -5.10
CA GLY A 16 -9.69 -56.03 -6.07
C GLY A 16 -10.43 -54.91 -5.37
N PHE A 17 -11.25 -55.24 -4.36
CA PHE A 17 -11.99 -54.24 -3.61
C PHE A 17 -11.12 -53.35 -2.74
N VAL A 18 -10.08 -53.89 -2.12
CA VAL A 18 -9.10 -53.08 -1.36
C VAL A 18 -8.33 -52.15 -2.27
N GLY A 19 -7.97 -52.58 -3.47
CA GLY A 19 -7.28 -51.72 -4.45
C GLY A 19 -8.15 -50.55 -4.95
N VAL A 20 -9.43 -50.81 -5.23
CA VAL A 20 -10.37 -49.78 -5.67
C VAL A 20 -10.68 -48.79 -4.52
N ALA A 21 -10.87 -49.30 -3.29
CA ALA A 21 -11.07 -48.43 -2.13
C ALA A 21 -9.86 -47.55 -1.85
N ALA A 22 -8.64 -48.08 -1.94
CA ALA A 22 -7.41 -47.30 -1.76
C ALA A 22 -7.26 -46.23 -2.86
N ALA A 23 -7.53 -46.58 -4.12
CA ALA A 23 -7.51 -45.59 -5.22
C ALA A 23 -8.57 -44.50 -5.05
N ALA A 24 -9.80 -44.87 -4.63
CA ALA A 24 -10.87 -43.91 -4.34
C ALA A 24 -10.50 -42.96 -3.18
N CYS A 25 -9.85 -43.46 -2.11
CA CYS A 25 -9.38 -42.64 -1.00
C CYS A 25 -8.28 -41.65 -1.45
N VAL A 26 -7.36 -42.08 -2.33
CA VAL A 26 -6.32 -41.19 -2.87
C VAL A 26 -6.92 -40.11 -3.76
N LEU A 27 -7.85 -40.48 -4.67
CA LEU A 27 -8.53 -39.52 -5.52
C LEU A 27 -9.38 -38.53 -4.71
N PHE A 28 -10.06 -39.01 -3.67
CA PHE A 28 -10.84 -38.17 -2.76
C PHE A 28 -9.92 -37.22 -1.95
N ALA A 29 -8.81 -37.72 -1.42
CA ALA A 29 -7.84 -36.89 -0.70
C ALA A 29 -7.22 -35.81 -1.61
N VAL A 30 -6.87 -36.15 -2.86
CA VAL A 30 -6.39 -35.18 -3.85
C VAL A 30 -7.48 -34.18 -4.24
N GLY A 31 -8.71 -34.64 -4.46
CA GLY A 31 -9.84 -33.76 -4.85
C GLY A 31 -10.30 -32.84 -3.73
N VAL A 32 -10.44 -33.34 -2.51
CA VAL A 32 -11.00 -32.58 -1.36
C VAL A 32 -9.94 -31.76 -0.65
N VAL A 33 -8.71 -32.22 -0.56
CA VAL A 33 -7.64 -31.54 0.17
C VAL A 33 -6.57 -30.98 -0.76
N GLY A 34 -6.15 -31.75 -1.77
CA GLY A 34 -5.04 -31.37 -2.64
C GLY A 34 -5.35 -30.20 -3.56
N VAL A 35 -6.55 -30.19 -4.18
CA VAL A 35 -6.94 -29.09 -5.10
C VAL A 35 -7.12 -27.77 -4.35
N PRO A 36 -7.85 -27.71 -3.23
CA PRO A 36 -7.93 -26.49 -2.42
C PRO A 36 -6.59 -26.06 -1.83
N TYR A 37 -5.76 -27.02 -1.39
CA TYR A 37 -4.41 -26.71 -0.89
C TYR A 37 -3.57 -26.05 -1.96
N TYR A 38 -3.53 -26.60 -3.18
CA TYR A 38 -2.78 -26.02 -4.29
C TYR A 38 -3.34 -24.66 -4.68
N GLY A 39 -4.67 -24.53 -4.83
CA GLY A 39 -5.34 -23.29 -5.18
C GLY A 39 -5.10 -22.17 -4.17
N ASN A 40 -5.08 -22.47 -2.88
CA ASN A 40 -4.89 -21.46 -1.84
C ASN A 40 -3.43 -21.04 -1.62
N ASN A 41 -2.45 -21.86 -2.01
CA ASN A 41 -1.05 -21.59 -1.71
C ASN A 41 -0.20 -21.22 -2.93
N TYR A 42 -0.58 -21.65 -4.13
CA TYR A 42 0.28 -21.52 -5.32
C TYR A 42 -0.38 -20.79 -6.49
N VAL A 43 -1.69 -20.52 -6.41
CA VAL A 43 -2.40 -19.79 -7.46
C VAL A 43 -2.47 -18.32 -7.10
N PRO A 44 -2.12 -17.40 -8.04
CA PRO A 44 -2.31 -15.97 -7.87
C PRO A 44 -3.77 -15.64 -7.50
N ASP A 45 -3.93 -14.74 -6.53
CA ASP A 45 -5.23 -14.29 -6.05
C ASP A 45 -5.35 -12.77 -6.11
N SER A 46 -4.33 -12.06 -5.66
CA SER A 46 -4.32 -10.60 -5.62
C SER A 46 -3.02 -10.04 -6.14
N HIS A 47 -3.11 -8.86 -6.72
CA HIS A 47 -1.98 -8.07 -7.19
C HIS A 47 -1.99 -6.72 -6.49
N VAL A 48 -0.84 -6.28 -6.05
CA VAL A 48 -0.64 -4.96 -5.42
C VAL A 48 0.47 -4.25 -6.18
N ASP A 49 0.12 -3.16 -6.86
CA ASP A 49 1.10 -2.29 -7.49
C ASP A 49 1.44 -1.16 -6.52
N ILE A 50 2.72 -0.85 -6.34
CA ILE A 50 3.24 0.29 -5.60
C ILE A 50 4.07 1.12 -6.56
N ASP A 51 3.57 2.28 -6.91
CA ASP A 51 4.17 3.20 -7.87
C ASP A 51 4.60 4.50 -7.19
N VAL A 52 5.88 4.78 -7.26
CA VAL A 52 6.49 6.07 -6.87
C VAL A 52 7.11 6.69 -8.11
N ASN A 53 7.97 6.03 -8.71
CA ASN A 53 8.81 6.01 -9.89
C ASN A 53 10.20 5.48 -9.49
N PRO A 54 10.22 4.42 -8.70
CA PRO A 54 10.08 3.03 -9.14
C PRO A 54 8.63 2.53 -9.13
N GLY A 55 8.36 1.52 -9.97
CA GLY A 55 7.12 0.76 -9.98
C GLY A 55 7.39 -0.72 -9.68
N VAL A 56 6.65 -1.27 -8.72
CA VAL A 56 6.78 -2.68 -8.28
C VAL A 56 5.40 -3.31 -8.13
N GLU A 57 5.24 -4.52 -8.66
CA GLU A 57 4.06 -5.35 -8.49
C GLU A 57 4.35 -6.51 -7.53
N ILE A 58 3.48 -6.74 -6.56
CA ILE A 58 3.48 -7.88 -5.65
C ILE A 58 2.29 -8.77 -6.01
N VAL A 59 2.55 -10.04 -6.31
CA VAL A 59 1.52 -11.05 -6.54
C VAL A 59 1.40 -11.95 -5.32
N THR A 60 0.19 -12.11 -4.80
CA THR A 60 -0.08 -12.93 -3.61
C THR A 60 -1.07 -14.05 -3.86
N ASN A 61 -1.02 -15.07 -3.02
CA ASN A 61 -2.02 -16.13 -2.96
C ASN A 61 -3.18 -15.76 -2.00
N LYS A 62 -4.17 -16.64 -1.89
CA LYS A 62 -5.33 -16.44 -0.99
C LYS A 62 -4.99 -16.28 0.49
N LYS A 63 -3.78 -16.60 0.91
CA LYS A 63 -3.28 -16.45 2.28
C LYS A 63 -2.42 -15.21 2.48
N ASN A 64 -2.42 -14.27 1.55
CA ASN A 64 -1.56 -13.09 1.54
C ASN A 64 -0.05 -13.43 1.60
N LYS A 65 0.34 -14.63 1.11
CA LYS A 65 1.75 -14.97 0.91
C LYS A 65 2.20 -14.52 -0.47
N VAL A 66 3.35 -13.90 -0.54
CA VAL A 66 3.95 -13.43 -1.78
C VAL A 66 4.34 -14.62 -2.65
N LEU A 67 3.81 -14.68 -3.86
CA LEU A 67 4.20 -15.63 -4.89
C LEU A 67 5.35 -15.09 -5.73
N GLU A 68 5.27 -13.80 -6.04
CA GLU A 68 6.21 -13.12 -6.91
C GLU A 68 6.24 -11.61 -6.60
N VAL A 69 7.40 -10.98 -6.81
CA VAL A 69 7.57 -9.53 -6.85
C VAL A 69 8.24 -9.19 -8.18
N GLN A 70 7.64 -8.29 -8.94
CA GLN A 70 8.11 -7.88 -10.26
C GLN A 70 8.33 -6.37 -10.30
N SER A 71 9.38 -5.94 -10.98
CA SER A 71 9.57 -4.54 -11.32
C SER A 71 8.87 -4.19 -12.63
N THR A 72 8.29 -3.02 -12.72
CA THR A 72 7.69 -2.50 -13.96
C THR A 72 8.67 -1.63 -14.75
N ASN A 73 9.74 -1.16 -14.11
CA ASN A 73 10.78 -0.33 -14.71
C ASN A 73 12.16 -0.58 -14.07
N GLN A 74 13.19 0.07 -14.59
CA GLN A 74 14.57 -0.11 -14.11
C GLN A 74 14.73 0.32 -12.64
N ASP A 75 14.07 1.38 -12.21
CA ASP A 75 14.13 1.85 -10.82
C ASP A 75 13.47 0.82 -9.88
N GLY A 76 12.35 0.22 -10.29
CA GLY A 76 11.74 -0.90 -9.59
C GLY A 76 12.68 -2.10 -9.49
N ALA A 77 13.41 -2.42 -10.56
CA ALA A 77 14.41 -3.48 -10.52
C ALA A 77 15.53 -3.17 -9.51
N ASN A 78 15.97 -1.92 -9.45
CA ASN A 78 16.94 -1.48 -8.45
C ASN A 78 16.40 -1.62 -7.02
N VAL A 79 15.11 -1.33 -6.80
CA VAL A 79 14.47 -1.45 -5.47
C VAL A 79 14.47 -2.89 -4.97
N ILE A 80 14.11 -3.86 -5.82
CA ILE A 80 13.98 -5.27 -5.45
C ILE A 80 15.28 -6.06 -5.52
N ASP A 81 16.36 -5.45 -6.00
CA ASP A 81 17.65 -6.12 -6.15
C ASP A 81 18.17 -6.70 -4.82
N GLY A 82 18.58 -7.94 -4.84
CA GLY A 82 19.04 -8.69 -3.68
C GLY A 82 17.95 -9.16 -2.72
N MET A 83 16.65 -8.88 -2.96
CA MET A 83 15.56 -9.30 -2.09
C MET A 83 15.04 -10.68 -2.45
N ASN A 84 14.82 -11.53 -1.44
CA ASN A 84 14.07 -12.77 -1.56
C ASN A 84 12.78 -12.68 -0.78
N LEU A 85 11.73 -12.19 -1.42
CA LEU A 85 10.42 -11.95 -0.81
C LEU A 85 9.42 -13.09 -1.07
N LYS A 86 9.80 -14.12 -1.83
CA LYS A 86 8.92 -15.25 -2.12
C LYS A 86 8.53 -15.99 -0.84
N ASN A 87 7.25 -16.33 -0.70
CA ASN A 87 6.63 -16.99 0.46
C ASN A 87 6.62 -16.15 1.75
N THR A 88 7.06 -14.90 1.73
CA THR A 88 6.88 -14.00 2.87
C THR A 88 5.42 -13.54 2.99
N GLU A 89 5.07 -12.92 4.09
CA GLU A 89 3.78 -12.22 4.22
C GLU A 89 3.79 -10.93 3.42
N LEU A 90 2.62 -10.51 2.92
CA LEU A 90 2.48 -9.26 2.17
C LEU A 90 3.04 -8.06 2.95
N LYS A 91 2.72 -7.97 4.24
CA LYS A 91 3.26 -6.94 5.14
C LYS A 91 4.80 -6.86 5.12
N VAL A 92 5.48 -8.01 5.16
CA VAL A 92 6.95 -8.06 5.14
C VAL A 92 7.48 -7.53 3.81
N ALA A 93 6.83 -7.89 2.70
CA ALA A 93 7.22 -7.41 1.38
C ALA A 93 7.01 -5.91 1.23
N VAL A 94 5.85 -5.38 1.66
CA VAL A 94 5.54 -3.94 1.62
C VAL A 94 6.58 -3.16 2.43
N ASN A 95 6.83 -3.54 3.68
CA ASN A 95 7.83 -2.87 4.52
C ASN A 95 9.24 -2.90 3.93
N ALA A 96 9.66 -4.04 3.35
CA ALA A 96 10.96 -4.16 2.72
C ALA A 96 11.09 -3.25 1.49
N LEU A 97 10.03 -3.17 0.67
CA LEU A 97 10.01 -2.33 -0.53
C LEU A 97 10.04 -0.84 -0.17
N ILE A 98 9.19 -0.39 0.74
CA ILE A 98 9.17 1.01 1.19
C ILE A 98 10.52 1.37 1.84
N GLY A 99 11.05 0.53 2.73
CA GLY A 99 12.37 0.76 3.32
C GLY A 99 13.49 0.87 2.29
N SER A 100 13.48 0.02 1.25
CA SER A 100 14.44 0.11 0.14
C SER A 100 14.27 1.38 -0.69
N MET A 101 13.02 1.78 -0.95
CA MET A 101 12.73 3.02 -1.68
C MET A 101 13.23 4.25 -0.91
N VAL A 102 13.06 4.28 0.42
CA VAL A 102 13.59 5.33 1.29
C VAL A 102 15.13 5.31 1.28
N GLN A 103 15.73 4.15 1.54
CA GLN A 103 17.19 4.02 1.58
C GLN A 103 17.87 4.43 0.28
N LYS A 104 17.23 4.17 -0.86
CA LYS A 104 17.74 4.51 -2.19
C LYS A 104 17.35 5.92 -2.66
N GLY A 105 16.64 6.70 -1.82
CA GLY A 105 16.27 8.08 -2.09
C GLY A 105 15.11 8.25 -3.08
N TYR A 106 14.32 7.21 -3.34
CA TYR A 106 13.11 7.32 -4.16
C TYR A 106 11.93 7.89 -3.38
N ILE A 107 11.89 7.68 -2.06
CA ILE A 107 10.95 8.32 -1.14
C ILE A 107 11.75 9.29 -0.26
N GLN A 108 11.40 10.56 -0.33
CA GLN A 108 12.00 11.65 0.42
C GLN A 108 10.90 12.58 0.92
N ASN A 109 11.16 13.33 2.00
CA ASN A 109 10.20 14.29 2.53
C ASN A 109 9.80 15.34 1.48
N ASP A 110 8.57 15.80 1.59
CA ASP A 110 7.94 16.95 0.93
C ASP A 110 7.63 16.84 -0.58
N ASN A 111 8.04 15.76 -1.27
CA ASN A 111 7.86 15.68 -2.72
C ASN A 111 7.56 14.29 -3.26
N THR A 112 7.12 13.36 -2.42
CA THR A 112 6.88 11.99 -2.86
C THR A 112 5.39 11.67 -2.95
N GLY A 113 4.96 11.21 -4.12
CA GLY A 113 3.65 10.59 -4.32
C GLY A 113 3.79 9.09 -4.45
N ILE A 114 2.94 8.34 -3.76
CA ILE A 114 2.83 6.88 -3.85
C ILE A 114 1.42 6.57 -4.37
N LEU A 115 1.33 5.81 -5.46
CA LEU A 115 0.06 5.26 -5.92
C LEU A 115 0.02 3.77 -5.60
N VAL A 116 -0.94 3.37 -4.80
CA VAL A 116 -1.22 1.99 -4.44
C VAL A 116 -2.41 1.49 -5.25
N THR A 117 -2.23 0.42 -6.00
CA THR A 117 -3.33 -0.21 -6.74
C THR A 117 -3.52 -1.64 -6.29
N VAL A 118 -4.73 -2.00 -5.91
CA VAL A 118 -5.09 -3.38 -5.59
C VAL A 118 -6.00 -3.95 -6.67
N ARG A 119 -5.63 -5.14 -7.18
CA ARG A 119 -6.42 -5.91 -8.15
C ARG A 119 -6.84 -7.24 -7.55
N ASN A 120 -8.14 -7.43 -7.42
CA ASN A 120 -8.76 -8.70 -7.04
C ASN A 120 -10.21 -8.73 -7.56
N ASP A 121 -10.68 -9.87 -8.03
CA ASP A 121 -12.05 -10.00 -8.54
C ASP A 121 -13.11 -9.94 -7.42
N ASN A 122 -12.72 -10.23 -6.18
CA ASN A 122 -13.57 -10.11 -5.00
C ASN A 122 -13.34 -8.74 -4.36
N GLU A 123 -14.37 -7.91 -4.34
CA GLU A 123 -14.30 -6.52 -3.87
C GLU A 123 -14.02 -6.40 -2.36
N ASP A 124 -14.66 -7.24 -1.54
CA ASP A 124 -14.42 -7.23 -0.08
C ASP A 124 -12.97 -7.57 0.23
N ARG A 125 -12.42 -8.54 -0.52
CA ARG A 125 -11.03 -8.94 -0.39
C ARG A 125 -10.09 -7.84 -0.87
N ALA A 126 -10.38 -7.19 -1.99
CA ALA A 126 -9.62 -6.05 -2.49
C ALA A 126 -9.58 -4.92 -1.46
N ASN A 127 -10.72 -4.56 -0.87
CA ASN A 127 -10.82 -3.54 0.17
C ASN A 127 -9.99 -3.90 1.42
N LYS A 128 -10.06 -5.17 1.86
CA LYS A 128 -9.27 -5.63 3.01
C LYS A 128 -7.77 -5.53 2.73
N ILE A 129 -7.31 -6.02 1.58
CA ILE A 129 -5.89 -5.96 1.19
C ILE A 129 -5.44 -4.50 1.06
N LYS A 130 -6.28 -3.63 0.46
CA LYS A 130 -6.01 -2.19 0.36
C LYS A 130 -5.76 -1.58 1.74
N ALA A 131 -6.66 -1.81 2.69
CA ALA A 131 -6.54 -1.30 4.05
C ALA A 131 -5.27 -1.81 4.76
N GLU A 132 -4.96 -3.12 4.65
CA GLU A 132 -3.74 -3.71 5.20
C GLU A 132 -2.48 -3.08 4.61
N VAL A 133 -2.42 -2.93 3.27
CA VAL A 133 -1.26 -2.36 2.56
C VAL A 133 -1.06 -0.89 2.89
N LEU A 134 -2.13 -0.10 2.95
CA LEU A 134 -2.05 1.32 3.32
C LEU A 134 -1.51 1.50 4.74
N ASN A 135 -2.03 0.71 5.69
CA ASN A 135 -1.52 0.72 7.07
C ASN A 135 -0.03 0.32 7.13
N ASP A 136 0.39 -0.69 6.36
CA ASP A 136 1.78 -1.13 6.33
C ASP A 136 2.70 -0.08 5.68
N ILE A 137 2.25 0.61 4.64
CA ILE A 137 2.97 1.73 4.00
C ILE A 137 3.11 2.89 4.98
N ASN A 138 2.02 3.32 5.61
CA ASN A 138 2.04 4.42 6.58
C ASN A 138 2.97 4.10 7.76
N THR A 139 2.90 2.87 8.29
CA THR A 139 3.82 2.41 9.34
C THR A 139 5.28 2.45 8.87
N ALA A 140 5.56 2.03 7.64
CA ALA A 140 6.92 2.05 7.09
C ALA A 140 7.43 3.48 6.86
N LEU A 141 6.58 4.40 6.38
CA LEU A 141 6.91 5.81 6.23
C LEU A 141 7.23 6.44 7.60
N LEU A 142 6.36 6.18 8.60
CA LEU A 142 6.56 6.58 9.99
C LEU A 142 7.91 6.11 10.54
N THR A 143 8.18 4.81 10.42
CA THR A 143 9.41 4.18 10.93
C THR A 143 10.68 4.79 10.31
N ASN A 144 10.58 5.25 9.06
CA ASN A 144 11.70 5.86 8.35
C ASN A 144 11.71 7.40 8.46
N SER A 145 10.80 8.00 9.24
CA SER A 145 10.67 9.46 9.41
C SER A 145 10.54 10.21 8.08
N VAL A 146 9.77 9.67 7.15
CA VAL A 146 9.49 10.28 5.84
C VAL A 146 8.00 10.43 5.62
N GLN A 147 7.62 11.45 4.86
CA GLN A 147 6.25 11.74 4.45
C GLN A 147 6.06 11.50 2.96
N ALA A 148 4.87 11.07 2.57
CA ALA A 148 4.49 10.90 1.17
C ALA A 148 2.97 11.02 1.01
N ILE A 149 2.54 11.54 -0.14
CA ILE A 149 1.12 11.50 -0.53
C ILE A 149 0.80 10.07 -0.96
N VAL A 150 -0.11 9.40 -0.26
CA VAL A 150 -0.51 8.05 -0.60
C VAL A 150 -1.89 8.06 -1.26
N MET A 151 -1.91 7.92 -2.58
CA MET A 151 -3.13 7.72 -3.36
C MET A 151 -3.39 6.22 -3.53
N ASN A 152 -4.64 5.83 -3.57
CA ASN A 152 -4.99 4.42 -3.70
C ASN A 152 -6.22 4.19 -4.59
N GLN A 153 -6.26 3.04 -5.24
CA GLN A 153 -7.38 2.61 -6.07
C GLN A 153 -7.55 1.09 -6.05
N ILE A 154 -8.78 0.63 -6.30
CA ILE A 154 -9.07 -0.77 -6.60
C ILE A 154 -9.51 -0.84 -8.05
N ILE A 155 -8.92 -1.75 -8.81
CA ILE A 155 -9.28 -1.95 -10.21
C ILE A 155 -9.65 -3.40 -10.49
N LYS A 156 -10.62 -3.59 -11.40
CA LYS A 156 -11.05 -4.90 -11.90
C LYS A 156 -10.63 -5.01 -13.36
N SER A 157 -10.04 -6.14 -13.74
CA SER A 157 -9.78 -6.59 -15.13
C SER A 157 -9.43 -5.49 -16.18
N PRO A 158 -8.25 -4.87 -16.14
CA PRO A 158 -7.93 -3.68 -16.95
C PRO A 158 -7.33 -4.03 -18.32
N VAL A 159 -8.09 -4.67 -19.22
CA VAL A 159 -7.57 -5.17 -20.52
C VAL A 159 -6.91 -4.07 -21.36
N VAL A 160 -7.54 -2.88 -21.45
CA VAL A 160 -7.01 -1.75 -22.24
C VAL A 160 -5.75 -1.18 -21.59
N ALA A 161 -5.76 -1.03 -20.27
CA ALA A 161 -4.63 -0.47 -19.54
C ALA A 161 -3.38 -1.39 -19.59
N LYS A 162 -3.56 -2.71 -19.67
CA LYS A 162 -2.44 -3.66 -19.75
C LYS A 162 -1.56 -3.41 -20.99
N LYS A 163 -2.17 -3.13 -22.14
CA LYS A 163 -1.40 -2.81 -23.35
C LYS A 163 -0.62 -1.52 -23.18
N PHE A 164 -1.29 -0.46 -22.70
CA PHE A 164 -0.65 0.83 -22.45
C PHE A 164 0.47 0.73 -21.42
N ALA A 165 0.27 -0.02 -20.34
CA ALA A 165 1.26 -0.29 -19.31
C ALA A 165 2.54 -0.93 -19.90
N THR A 166 2.36 -2.00 -20.70
CA THR A 166 3.48 -2.72 -21.33
C THR A 166 4.26 -1.83 -22.30
N GLU A 167 3.56 -1.03 -23.12
CA GLU A 167 4.19 -0.14 -24.12
C GLU A 167 4.98 1.00 -23.47
N ASN A 168 4.65 1.39 -22.23
CA ASN A 168 5.26 2.53 -21.53
C ASN A 168 6.12 2.13 -20.33
N ASN A 169 6.32 0.82 -20.05
CA ASN A 169 7.07 0.29 -18.91
C ASN A 169 6.60 0.86 -17.57
N ILE A 170 5.30 0.88 -17.35
CA ILE A 170 4.65 1.29 -16.09
C ILE A 170 3.75 0.17 -15.57
N SER A 171 3.33 0.27 -14.30
CA SER A 171 2.36 -0.66 -13.73
C SER A 171 0.99 -0.55 -14.41
N ILE A 172 0.18 -1.60 -14.28
CA ILE A 172 -1.21 -1.56 -14.74
C ILE A 172 -2.00 -0.52 -13.92
N GLY A 173 -1.69 -0.37 -12.63
CA GLY A 173 -2.31 0.63 -11.77
C GLY A 173 -2.05 2.05 -12.24
N LYS A 174 -0.80 2.42 -12.48
CA LYS A 174 -0.44 3.73 -13.02
C LYS A 174 -1.07 3.97 -14.41
N ALA A 175 -1.13 2.93 -15.25
CA ALA A 175 -1.79 3.02 -16.55
C ALA A 175 -3.28 3.35 -16.44
N VAL A 176 -4.02 2.68 -15.54
CA VAL A 176 -5.45 2.98 -15.29
C VAL A 176 -5.62 4.41 -14.78
N PHE A 177 -4.81 4.83 -13.82
CA PHE A 177 -4.83 6.19 -13.29
C PHE A 177 -4.66 7.23 -14.40
N ILE A 178 -3.63 7.09 -15.24
CA ILE A 178 -3.36 7.99 -16.36
C ILE A 178 -4.51 8.02 -17.38
N LEU A 179 -5.04 6.85 -17.75
CA LEU A 179 -6.14 6.78 -18.73
C LEU A 179 -7.42 7.43 -18.19
N ASN A 180 -7.70 7.29 -16.89
CA ASN A 180 -8.83 7.98 -16.25
C ASN A 180 -8.60 9.50 -16.22
N LEU A 181 -7.39 9.97 -15.94
CA LEU A 181 -7.05 11.40 -16.00
C LEU A 181 -7.26 11.98 -17.40
N THR A 182 -6.77 11.31 -18.44
CA THR A 182 -6.94 11.78 -19.84
C THR A 182 -8.39 11.70 -20.33
N ALA A 183 -9.20 10.83 -19.72
CA ALA A 183 -10.64 10.82 -19.98
C ALA A 183 -11.37 12.02 -19.35
N LYS A 184 -10.85 12.55 -18.23
CA LYS A 184 -11.39 13.78 -17.60
C LYS A 184 -10.91 15.07 -18.26
N ASP A 185 -9.65 15.11 -18.62
CA ASP A 185 -9.06 16.27 -19.31
C ASP A 185 -8.33 15.81 -20.59
N SER A 186 -8.98 16.02 -21.73
CA SER A 186 -8.45 15.66 -23.05
C SER A 186 -7.23 16.49 -23.49
N SER A 187 -6.86 17.53 -22.74
CA SER A 187 -5.63 18.30 -22.97
C SER A 187 -4.39 17.57 -22.47
N LEU A 188 -4.56 16.52 -21.65
CA LEU A 188 -3.47 15.69 -21.12
C LEU A 188 -3.03 14.64 -22.15
N ASP A 189 -1.72 14.48 -22.30
CA ASP A 189 -1.14 13.41 -23.13
C ASP A 189 -0.75 12.22 -22.25
N ALA A 190 -1.39 11.07 -22.49
CA ALA A 190 -1.17 9.86 -21.70
C ALA A 190 0.29 9.36 -21.72
N LYS A 191 1.00 9.54 -22.87
CA LYS A 191 2.40 9.09 -22.99
C LYS A 191 3.36 10.01 -22.24
N GLU A 192 3.07 11.29 -22.19
CA GLU A 192 3.85 12.23 -21.37
C GLU A 192 3.62 11.95 -19.89
N LEU A 193 2.36 11.74 -19.46
CA LEU A 193 2.06 11.35 -18.08
C LEU A 193 2.74 10.02 -17.68
N ALA A 194 2.87 9.06 -18.61
CA ALA A 194 3.55 7.79 -18.32
C ALA A 194 5.02 7.97 -17.92
N LYS A 195 5.69 9.01 -18.41
CA LYS A 195 7.08 9.35 -18.09
C LYS A 195 7.23 10.07 -16.76
N MET A 196 6.16 10.69 -16.26
CA MET A 196 6.18 11.49 -15.05
C MET A 196 6.18 10.61 -13.79
N LYS A 197 6.76 11.12 -12.70
CA LYS A 197 6.60 10.55 -11.36
C LYS A 197 5.17 10.73 -10.89
N VAL A 198 4.75 9.88 -9.96
CA VAL A 198 3.40 9.99 -9.37
C VAL A 198 3.21 11.37 -8.70
N SER A 199 4.22 11.89 -8.01
CA SER A 199 4.19 13.24 -7.42
C SER A 199 4.05 14.37 -8.46
N GLU A 200 4.68 14.23 -9.61
CA GLU A 200 4.57 15.20 -10.71
C GLU A 200 3.17 15.20 -11.33
N ILE A 201 2.57 14.01 -11.48
CA ILE A 201 1.18 13.89 -11.96
C ILE A 201 0.23 14.50 -10.92
N ALA A 202 0.43 14.24 -9.63
CA ALA A 202 -0.38 14.82 -8.56
C ALA A 202 -0.35 16.35 -8.58
N ARG A 203 0.83 16.97 -8.72
CA ARG A 203 0.96 18.42 -8.88
C ARG A 203 0.24 18.95 -10.12
N LEU A 204 0.42 18.30 -11.26
CA LEU A 204 -0.25 18.69 -12.50
C LEU A 204 -1.78 18.68 -12.35
N VAL A 205 -2.31 17.67 -11.66
CA VAL A 205 -3.74 17.54 -11.34
C VAL A 205 -4.23 18.74 -10.52
N VAL A 206 -3.49 19.11 -9.48
CA VAL A 206 -3.79 20.27 -8.63
C VAL A 206 -3.71 21.56 -9.44
N GLN A 207 -2.62 21.81 -10.17
CA GLN A 207 -2.44 23.00 -11.00
C GLN A 207 -3.56 23.21 -12.03
N LYS A 208 -4.08 22.10 -12.56
CA LYS A 208 -5.19 22.13 -13.51
C LYS A 208 -6.58 22.15 -12.88
N GLY A 209 -6.67 22.04 -11.55
CA GLY A 209 -7.95 21.94 -10.83
C GLY A 209 -8.76 20.69 -11.20
N ILE A 210 -8.11 19.58 -11.53
CA ILE A 210 -8.80 18.34 -11.92
C ILE A 210 -9.23 17.59 -10.65
N ASP A 211 -10.53 17.40 -10.46
CA ASP A 211 -11.04 16.56 -9.38
C ASP A 211 -10.78 15.07 -9.67
N ILE A 212 -10.01 14.42 -8.81
CA ILE A 212 -9.62 13.01 -8.95
C ILE A 212 -10.25 12.08 -7.91
N ARG A 213 -11.13 12.59 -7.04
CA ARG A 213 -11.75 11.82 -5.94
C ARG A 213 -12.61 10.64 -6.41
N ASP A 214 -13.03 10.61 -7.65
CA ASP A 214 -13.73 9.48 -8.28
C ASP A 214 -12.79 8.52 -9.03
N ILE A 215 -11.50 8.86 -9.14
CA ILE A 215 -10.47 8.03 -9.78
C ILE A 215 -9.64 7.30 -8.72
N VAL A 216 -9.22 8.02 -7.68
CA VAL A 216 -8.40 7.50 -6.59
C VAL A 216 -8.93 8.00 -5.26
N ASP A 217 -8.89 7.14 -4.25
CA ASP A 217 -8.97 7.57 -2.87
C ASP A 217 -7.59 8.06 -2.42
N TYR A 218 -7.54 9.10 -1.67
CA TYR A 218 -6.34 9.54 -0.96
C TYR A 218 -6.74 9.85 0.48
N ASP A 219 -5.83 9.61 1.42
CA ASP A 219 -5.99 10.10 2.77
C ASP A 219 -5.95 11.62 2.65
N SER A 220 -7.16 12.19 2.67
CA SER A 220 -7.35 13.63 2.58
C SER A 220 -7.02 14.25 3.93
N ASP A 221 -5.77 14.21 4.29
CA ASP A 221 -5.23 15.31 5.03
C ASP A 221 -5.16 16.47 4.03
N ASP A 222 -6.14 17.33 4.08
CA ASP A 222 -6.21 18.51 3.19
C ASP A 222 -4.89 19.29 3.22
N SER A 223 -4.13 19.19 4.32
CA SER A 223 -2.83 19.83 4.51
C SER A 223 -1.76 19.41 3.49
N ILE A 224 -1.71 18.15 3.06
CA ILE A 224 -0.71 17.72 2.08
C ILE A 224 -1.05 18.25 0.68
N TRP A 225 -2.33 18.27 0.33
CA TRP A 225 -2.80 18.90 -0.90
C TRP A 225 -2.67 20.41 -0.85
N GLU A 226 -2.99 21.03 0.30
CA GLU A 226 -2.77 22.46 0.56
C GLU A 226 -1.28 22.81 0.43
N ASN A 227 -0.37 22.04 1.00
CA ASN A 227 1.08 22.24 0.84
C ASN A 227 1.54 22.13 -0.62
N ILE A 228 0.92 21.26 -1.44
CA ILE A 228 1.20 21.19 -2.88
C ILE A 228 0.67 22.44 -3.59
N VAL A 229 -0.53 22.91 -3.25
CA VAL A 229 -1.13 24.14 -3.80
C VAL A 229 -0.27 25.35 -3.42
N GLU A 230 0.11 25.48 -2.14
CA GLU A 230 0.96 26.55 -1.63
C GLU A 230 2.34 26.55 -2.28
N ALA A 231 3.00 25.37 -2.42
CA ALA A 231 4.25 25.25 -3.14
C ALA A 231 4.16 25.55 -4.66
N ILE A 232 2.96 25.51 -5.23
CA ILE A 232 2.69 25.88 -6.64
C ILE A 232 2.45 27.38 -6.74
N GLU A 233 1.69 27.97 -5.82
CA GLU A 233 1.42 29.40 -5.79
C GLU A 233 2.72 30.19 -5.55
N ASP A 234 3.60 29.74 -4.65
CA ASP A 234 4.92 30.32 -4.43
C ASP A 234 5.82 30.29 -5.69
N THR A 235 5.69 29.28 -6.57
CA THR A 235 6.46 29.25 -7.82
C THR A 235 5.96 30.20 -8.91
N ASP A 236 4.68 30.58 -8.89
CA ASP A 236 4.13 31.55 -9.86
C ASP A 236 4.36 33.01 -9.43
N GLU A 237 4.53 33.31 -8.12
CA GLU A 237 4.90 34.63 -7.63
C GLU A 237 6.40 34.89 -7.78
N ASP A 238 7.26 33.88 -7.65
CA ASP A 238 8.74 34.00 -7.75
C ASP A 238 9.26 34.23 -9.20
N ALA A 239 8.40 34.18 -10.19
CA ALA A 239 8.74 34.69 -11.53
C ALA A 239 8.90 36.24 -11.53
N ARG A 240 8.61 36.91 -10.45
CA ARG A 240 8.67 38.38 -10.34
C ARG A 240 9.70 38.97 -9.40
N GLU A 241 10.23 38.26 -8.38
CA GLU A 241 11.37 38.78 -7.61
C GLU A 241 12.14 37.64 -6.88
N LYS A 242 13.46 37.68 -7.05
CA LYS A 242 14.43 36.74 -6.44
C LYS A 242 14.57 36.95 -4.95
N GLN A 243 14.34 35.91 -4.14
CA GLN A 243 15.28 35.43 -3.09
C GLN A 243 14.71 34.19 -2.39
N PRO A 244 15.53 33.19 -1.99
CA PRO A 244 15.03 31.95 -1.44
C PRO A 244 14.67 32.14 0.02
N GLN A 245 13.39 31.98 0.35
CA GLN A 245 12.94 31.82 1.72
C GLN A 245 12.66 30.34 1.96
N ALA A 246 13.24 29.78 3.00
CA ALA A 246 13.15 28.36 3.35
C ALA A 246 11.69 27.96 3.59
N ALA A 247 11.29 26.82 3.03
CA ALA A 247 10.03 26.19 3.32
C ALA A 247 9.85 25.94 4.83
N PRO A 248 8.63 26.01 5.40
CA PRO A 248 8.41 25.69 6.79
C PRO A 248 8.76 24.21 7.03
N SER A 249 9.91 23.98 7.65
CA SER A 249 10.37 22.66 8.05
C SER A 249 9.54 22.18 9.23
N GLY A 250 8.73 21.14 9.04
CA GLY A 250 7.99 20.54 10.16
C GLY A 250 6.98 19.48 9.73
N ILE A 251 6.47 18.72 10.69
CA ILE A 251 5.40 17.75 10.50
C ILE A 251 4.03 18.43 10.58
N SER A 252 2.98 17.82 9.98
CA SER A 252 1.60 18.30 10.12
C SER A 252 0.96 17.83 11.44
N ALA A 253 -0.15 18.47 11.84
CA ALA A 253 -0.95 18.10 13.01
C ALA A 253 -1.42 16.62 12.94
N ASP A 254 -1.85 16.16 11.77
CA ASP A 254 -2.30 14.75 11.62
C ASP A 254 -1.13 13.77 11.63
N ARG A 255 0.03 14.22 11.22
CA ARG A 255 1.24 13.44 11.41
C ARG A 255 1.55 13.30 12.89
N ALA A 256 1.43 14.36 13.67
CA ALA A 256 1.59 14.34 15.11
C ALA A 256 0.57 13.39 15.78
N LYS A 257 -0.72 13.45 15.37
CA LYS A 257 -1.75 12.49 15.81
C LYS A 257 -1.36 11.03 15.52
N GLN A 258 -0.89 10.76 14.31
CA GLN A 258 -0.47 9.40 13.93
C GLN A 258 0.72 8.90 14.75
N ILE A 259 1.68 9.77 15.04
CA ILE A 259 2.82 9.44 15.90
C ILE A 259 2.32 9.08 17.30
N ALA A 260 1.43 9.90 17.88
CA ALA A 260 0.86 9.67 19.20
C ALA A 260 0.07 8.33 19.26
N LEU A 261 -0.80 8.07 18.28
CA LEU A 261 -1.56 6.80 18.21
C LEU A 261 -0.65 5.58 18.03
N SER A 262 0.41 5.72 17.23
CA SER A 262 1.36 4.63 16.98
C SER A 262 2.19 4.29 18.22
N ASP A 263 2.64 5.30 18.95
CA ASP A 263 3.40 5.12 20.20
C ASP A 263 2.51 4.54 21.30
N ALA A 264 1.28 5.03 21.46
CA ALA A 264 0.29 4.51 22.37
C ALA A 264 -0.15 3.07 22.03
N GLY A 265 0.10 2.59 20.81
CA GLY A 265 -0.30 1.26 20.34
C GLY A 265 -1.81 1.10 20.18
N VAL A 266 -2.54 2.20 19.94
CA VAL A 266 -4.01 2.22 19.85
C VAL A 266 -4.49 2.64 18.46
N SER A 267 -5.74 2.28 18.13
CA SER A 267 -6.42 2.69 16.91
C SER A 267 -7.84 3.14 17.24
N GLY A 268 -8.31 4.22 16.59
CA GLY A 268 -9.67 4.73 16.79
C GLY A 268 -9.79 5.55 18.07
N ALA A 269 -9.14 6.70 18.12
CA ALA A 269 -9.17 7.65 19.24
C ALA A 269 -10.14 8.79 18.97
N SER A 270 -10.64 9.39 20.05
CA SER A 270 -11.32 10.69 20.02
C SER A 270 -10.36 11.78 20.49
N PHE A 271 -9.91 12.62 19.57
CA PHE A 271 -9.02 13.74 19.89
C PHE A 271 -9.80 14.85 20.58
N THR A 272 -9.28 15.33 21.71
CA THR A 272 -9.81 16.44 22.51
C THR A 272 -9.04 17.72 22.28
N THR A 273 -7.74 17.64 22.12
CA THR A 273 -6.83 18.76 21.82
C THR A 273 -5.88 18.37 20.69
N VAL A 274 -5.67 19.28 19.74
CA VAL A 274 -4.65 19.20 18.70
C VAL A 274 -4.23 20.62 18.38
N GLU A 275 -3.22 21.11 19.07
CA GLU A 275 -2.77 22.50 18.97
C GLU A 275 -1.28 22.55 18.66
N LEU A 276 -0.88 23.56 17.89
CA LEU A 276 0.52 23.88 17.62
C LEU A 276 0.91 25.07 18.49
N ASP A 277 1.78 24.84 19.45
CA ASP A 277 2.33 25.88 20.30
C ASP A 277 3.82 26.11 20.05
N THR A 278 4.36 27.20 20.56
CA THR A 278 5.76 27.54 20.47
C THR A 278 6.28 27.82 21.88
N ASP A 279 7.00 26.86 22.43
CA ASP A 279 7.65 26.96 23.72
C ASP A 279 9.17 27.11 23.55
N ASP A 280 9.75 28.15 24.15
CA ASP A 280 11.20 28.51 24.08
C ASP A 280 11.79 28.50 22.63
N GLY A 281 10.95 28.84 21.63
CA GLY A 281 11.35 28.86 20.22
C GLY A 281 11.34 27.48 19.53
N VAL A 282 10.86 26.44 20.19
CA VAL A 282 10.58 25.13 19.63
C VAL A 282 9.08 25.03 19.37
N ARG A 283 8.71 24.66 18.15
CA ARG A 283 7.29 24.42 17.79
C ARG A 283 6.91 23.01 18.21
N VAL A 284 5.85 22.88 18.99
CA VAL A 284 5.39 21.62 19.58
C VAL A 284 3.90 21.41 19.26
N TYR A 285 3.55 20.22 18.82
CA TYR A 285 2.16 19.78 18.80
C TYR A 285 1.76 19.19 20.14
N GLU A 286 0.79 19.81 20.80
CA GLU A 286 0.10 19.25 21.95
C GLU A 286 -1.09 18.42 21.47
N ILE A 287 -1.07 17.11 21.76
CA ILE A 287 -2.07 16.14 21.28
C ILE A 287 -2.68 15.41 22.47
N GLU A 288 -3.96 15.68 22.75
CA GLU A 288 -4.73 14.93 23.73
C GLU A 288 -5.80 14.07 23.04
N PHE A 289 -5.93 12.82 23.45
CA PHE A 289 -6.97 11.93 22.93
C PHE A 289 -7.41 10.87 23.93
N LYS A 290 -8.61 10.31 23.72
CA LYS A 290 -9.18 9.26 24.54
C LYS A 290 -9.43 7.99 23.75
N VAL A 291 -9.13 6.84 24.39
CA VAL A 291 -9.50 5.52 23.92
C VAL A 291 -10.14 4.75 25.06
N GLY A 292 -11.46 4.55 24.98
CA GLY A 292 -12.25 4.02 26.12
C GLY A 292 -12.26 4.99 27.29
N ASN A 293 -11.74 4.55 28.45
CA ASN A 293 -11.59 5.36 29.65
C ASN A 293 -10.12 5.76 29.93
N VAL A 294 -9.26 5.68 28.93
CA VAL A 294 -7.86 6.11 29.03
C VAL A 294 -7.69 7.38 28.24
N GLU A 295 -7.13 8.41 28.89
CA GLU A 295 -6.71 9.68 28.30
C GLU A 295 -5.21 9.64 28.07
N TYR A 296 -4.78 10.17 26.93
CA TYR A 296 -3.39 10.23 26.49
C TYR A 296 -3.02 11.65 26.15
N ASP A 297 -1.84 12.10 26.61
CA ASP A 297 -1.25 13.41 26.32
C ASP A 297 0.11 13.22 25.66
N TYR A 298 0.36 13.97 24.60
CA TYR A 298 1.60 13.94 23.83
C TYR A 298 2.07 15.32 23.45
N ASP A 299 3.36 15.60 23.68
CA ASP A 299 4.07 16.72 23.08
C ASP A 299 5.00 16.21 22.00
N ILE A 300 4.85 16.71 20.79
CA ILE A 300 5.60 16.24 19.63
C ILE A 300 6.27 17.42 18.95
N ASP A 301 7.61 17.36 18.81
CA ASP A 301 8.40 18.36 18.08
C ASP A 301 7.87 18.52 16.65
N ALA A 302 7.36 19.69 16.33
CA ALA A 302 6.73 19.95 15.05
C ALA A 302 7.73 19.98 13.88
N SER A 303 9.02 20.05 14.12
CA SER A 303 10.05 20.06 13.07
C SER A 303 10.48 18.64 12.69
N SER A 304 10.63 17.76 13.69
CA SER A 304 11.22 16.43 13.50
C SER A 304 10.21 15.28 13.67
N GLY A 305 9.08 15.51 14.34
CA GLY A 305 8.15 14.45 14.75
C GLY A 305 8.65 13.63 15.95
N ALA A 306 9.69 14.08 16.64
CA ALA A 306 10.15 13.40 17.84
C ALA A 306 9.16 13.64 19.00
N ILE A 307 8.81 12.58 19.74
CA ILE A 307 8.02 12.68 20.97
C ILE A 307 8.91 13.34 22.02
N ILE A 308 8.48 14.51 22.53
CA ILE A 308 9.13 15.25 23.60
C ILE A 308 8.66 14.72 24.94
N SER A 309 7.34 14.57 25.08
CA SER A 309 6.72 14.01 26.27
C SER A 309 5.51 13.14 25.89
N SER A 310 5.20 12.18 26.74
CA SER A 310 3.95 11.41 26.65
C SER A 310 3.50 10.97 28.04
N SER A 311 2.18 11.01 28.25
CA SER A 311 1.53 10.49 29.46
C SER A 311 0.23 9.79 29.15
N SER A 312 -0.25 8.95 30.10
CA SER A 312 -1.58 8.37 30.02
C SER A 312 -2.20 8.23 31.40
N GLU A 313 -3.48 8.55 31.52
CA GLU A 313 -4.26 8.45 32.76
C GLU A 313 -5.57 7.69 32.51
N ILE A 314 -6.06 7.02 33.55
CA ILE A 314 -7.36 6.34 33.50
C ILE A 314 -8.39 7.29 34.11
N ASP A 315 -9.39 7.67 33.34
CA ASP A 315 -10.56 8.41 33.79
C ASP A 315 -11.40 7.49 34.73
N ASP A 316 -11.51 7.86 36.01
CA ASP A 316 -12.26 7.10 37.03
C ASP A 316 -13.79 7.25 36.89
#